data_f9a574fd564d23d394c26d1ab9183804
#
_entry.id   f9a574fd564d23d394c26d1ab9183804
#
_cell.length_a   1.000
_cell.length_b   1.000
_cell.length_c   1.000
_cell.angle_alpha   90.00
_cell.angle_beta   90.00
_cell.angle_gamma   90.00
#
_symmetry.space_group_name_H-M   'P 1'
#
loop_
_entity.id
_entity.type
_entity.pdbx_description
1 polymer ?
#
loop_
_entity_poly.entity_id
_entity_poly.type
_entity_poly.pdbx_seq_one_letter_code
_entity_poly.pdbx_strand_id
1 'polypeptide(L)' 'MPMIEVKLFDHRVTEESVPKIIESLTNALHESSGAAKEHIHVVVQGVSPKHWGVAGKPSG' A
#
# COMPACT_ATOMS: atom_id res chain seq x y z
N MET A 1 8.69 7.95 -13.28
CA MET A 1 7.71 8.23 -12.22
C MET A 1 7.51 6.97 -11.39
N PRO A 2 8.09 6.88 -10.10
CA PRO A 2 7.93 5.68 -9.27
C PRO A 2 6.52 5.55 -8.72
N MET A 3 6.03 4.31 -8.64
CA MET A 3 4.73 4.03 -8.05
C MET A 3 4.82 2.83 -7.12
N ILE A 4 4.20 2.94 -5.96
CA ILE A 4 4.06 1.86 -5.01
C ILE A 4 2.59 1.49 -4.92
N GLU A 5 2.28 0.23 -5.11
CA GLU A 5 0.93 -0.27 -4.92
C GLU A 5 0.89 -1.18 -3.70
N VAL A 6 -0.04 -0.90 -2.80
CA VAL A 6 -0.21 -1.69 -1.58
C VAL A 6 -1.61 -2.24 -1.54
N LYS A 7 -1.72 -3.54 -1.39
CA LYS A 7 -3.01 -4.20 -1.19
C LYS A 7 -3.02 -4.82 0.19
N LEU A 8 -4.02 -4.50 0.96
CA LEU A 8 -4.18 -4.97 2.32
C LEU A 8 -5.59 -5.51 2.50
N PHE A 9 -5.80 -6.34 3.50
CA PHE A 9 -7.16 -6.67 3.90
C PHE A 9 -7.88 -5.38 4.29
N ASP A 10 -9.14 -5.28 3.92
CA ASP A 10 -9.91 -4.04 4.03
C ASP A 10 -9.98 -3.47 5.46
N HIS A 11 -9.95 -4.35 6.49
CA HIS A 11 -10.00 -3.87 7.86
C HIS A 11 -8.75 -3.09 8.28
N ARG A 12 -7.67 -3.19 7.52
CA ARG A 12 -6.44 -2.43 7.80
C ARG A 12 -6.39 -1.09 7.07
N VAL A 13 -7.36 -0.83 6.20
CA VAL A 13 -7.40 0.39 5.42
C VAL A 13 -8.38 1.34 6.11
N THR A 14 -7.86 2.29 6.87
CA THR A 14 -8.66 3.22 7.67
C THR A 14 -8.22 4.64 7.40
N GLU A 15 -9.03 5.61 7.86
CA GLU A 15 -8.67 7.02 7.75
C GLU A 15 -7.37 7.36 8.49
N GLU A 16 -7.03 6.56 9.52
CA GLU A 16 -5.79 6.77 10.26
C GLU A 16 -4.60 6.07 9.63
N SER A 17 -4.79 4.84 9.13
CA SER A 17 -3.69 4.05 8.62
C SER A 17 -3.20 4.53 7.25
N VAL A 18 -4.11 4.95 6.38
CA VAL A 18 -3.76 5.29 4.99
C VAL A 18 -2.72 6.43 4.93
N PRO A 19 -2.91 7.57 5.61
CA PRO A 19 -1.89 8.63 5.56
C PRO A 19 -0.54 8.18 6.09
N LYS A 20 -0.51 7.34 7.11
CA LYS A 20 0.75 6.83 7.69
C LYS A 20 1.46 5.90 6.73
N ILE A 21 0.71 5.01 6.07
CA ILE A 21 1.27 4.11 5.08
C ILE A 21 1.87 4.90 3.92
N ILE A 22 1.12 5.86 3.40
CA ILE A 22 1.58 6.67 2.27
C ILE A 22 2.85 7.43 2.63
N GLU A 23 2.87 8.09 3.79
CA GLU A 23 4.04 8.86 4.21
C GLU A 23 5.26 7.97 4.42
N SER A 24 5.09 6.85 5.14
CA SER A 24 6.20 5.95 5.45
C SER A 24 6.81 5.33 4.20
N LEU A 25 5.96 4.89 3.27
CA LEU A 25 6.45 4.28 2.04
C LEU A 25 7.10 5.31 1.12
N THR A 26 6.55 6.51 1.05
CA THR A 26 7.16 7.59 0.29
C THR A 26 8.56 7.90 0.80
N ASN A 27 8.70 8.03 2.13
CA ASN A 27 9.99 8.32 2.74
C ASN A 27 10.99 7.19 2.51
N ALA A 28 10.54 5.95 2.66
CA ALA A 28 11.42 4.80 2.47
C ALA A 28 11.94 4.71 1.03
N LEU A 29 11.07 4.93 0.04
CA LEU A 29 11.49 4.88 -1.35
C LEU A 29 12.39 6.06 -1.70
N HIS A 30 12.09 7.23 -1.19
CA HIS A 30 12.93 8.41 -1.37
C HIS A 30 14.35 8.16 -0.84
N GLU A 31 14.45 7.63 0.37
CA GLU A 31 15.75 7.37 0.98
C GLU A 31 16.54 6.27 0.28
N SER A 32 15.86 5.24 -0.19
CA SER A 32 16.55 4.09 -0.78
C SER A 32 16.90 4.27 -2.26
N SER A 33 16.06 4.98 -3.01
CA SER A 33 16.24 5.11 -4.47
C SER A 33 16.76 6.48 -4.91
N GLY A 34 16.63 7.50 -4.07
CA GLY A 34 16.95 8.87 -4.45
C GLY A 34 15.87 9.57 -5.25
N ALA A 35 14.74 8.91 -5.49
CA ALA A 35 13.63 9.54 -6.20
C ALA A 35 13.07 10.71 -5.40
N ALA A 36 12.70 11.79 -6.07
CA ALA A 36 12.12 12.95 -5.41
C ALA A 36 10.73 12.61 -4.88
N LYS A 37 10.43 13.03 -3.66
CA LYS A 37 9.13 12.70 -3.03
C LYS A 37 7.94 13.14 -3.84
N GLU A 38 8.04 14.30 -4.50
CA GLU A 38 6.95 14.85 -5.31
C GLU A 38 6.65 14.00 -6.56
N HIS A 39 7.52 13.08 -6.91
CA HIS A 39 7.32 12.17 -8.04
C HIS A 39 6.87 10.78 -7.60
N ILE A 40 6.89 10.50 -6.30
CA ILE A 40 6.53 9.17 -5.80
C ILE A 40 5.02 9.10 -5.58
N HIS A 41 4.39 8.11 -6.22
CA HIS A 41 2.97 7.86 -6.07
C HIS A 41 2.77 6.60 -5.22
N VAL A 42 1.83 6.65 -4.30
CA VAL A 42 1.49 5.51 -3.46
C VAL A 42 -0.01 5.29 -3.51
N VAL A 43 -0.41 4.09 -3.87
CA VAL A 43 -1.83 3.71 -3.93
C VAL A 43 -2.07 2.62 -2.90
N VAL A 44 -3.03 2.84 -2.01
CA VAL A 44 -3.40 1.88 -0.97
C VAL A 44 -4.81 1.38 -1.27
N GLN A 45 -4.94 0.08 -1.42
CA GLN A 45 -6.22 -0.53 -1.76
C GLN A 45 -6.61 -1.59 -0.75
N GLY A 46 -7.82 -1.47 -0.20
CA GLY A 46 -8.39 -2.48 0.68
C GLY A 46 -9.06 -3.57 -0.12
N VAL A 47 -8.84 -4.83 0.26
CA VAL A 47 -9.42 -5.98 -0.41
C VAL A 47 -10.11 -6.85 0.63
N SER A 48 -11.32 -7.30 0.33
CA SER A 48 -12.01 -8.24 1.21
C SER A 48 -11.23 -9.57 1.27
N PRO A 49 -11.06 -10.15 2.46
CA PRO A 49 -10.45 -11.48 2.55
C PRO A 49 -11.13 -12.53 1.68
N LYS A 50 -12.41 -12.38 1.40
CA LYS A 50 -13.14 -13.28 0.51
C LYS A 50 -12.66 -13.24 -0.93
N HIS A 51 -12.02 -12.13 -1.30
CA HIS A 51 -11.48 -11.94 -2.65
C HIS A 51 -9.96 -12.09 -2.70
N TRP A 52 -9.36 -12.52 -1.60
CA TRP A 52 -7.92 -12.68 -1.48
C TRP A 52 -7.59 -14.17 -1.47
N GLY A 53 -7.01 -14.64 -2.55
CA GLY A 53 -6.71 -16.06 -2.70
C GLY A 53 -5.28 -16.42 -2.33
N VAL A 54 -5.14 -17.48 -1.54
CA VAL A 54 -3.85 -18.09 -1.22
C VAL A 54 -4.00 -19.59 -1.40
N ALA A 55 -3.09 -20.19 -2.13
CA ALA A 55 -3.09 -21.63 -2.41
C ALA A 55 -4.43 -22.12 -2.99
N GLY A 56 -5.05 -21.30 -3.81
CA GLY A 56 -6.30 -21.63 -4.48
C GLY A 56 -7.55 -21.44 -3.65
N LYS A 57 -7.43 -20.85 -2.46
CA LYS A 57 -8.59 -20.65 -1.56
C LYS A 57 -8.67 -19.22 -1.07
N PRO A 58 -9.89 -18.69 -0.89
CA PRO A 58 -10.06 -17.39 -0.27
C PRO A 58 -9.58 -17.40 1.18
N SER A 59 -9.07 -16.24 1.63
CA SER A 59 -8.60 -16.09 3.01
C SER A 59 -9.71 -15.87 4.03
N GLY A 60 -10.91 -15.58 3.56
CA GLY A 60 -12.03 -15.37 4.46
C GLY A 60 -13.34 -15.95 3.97
#